data_15fa417a994b4a67967d280c1425b749
#
_entry.id   15fa417a994b4a67967d280c1425b749
#
_cell.length_a   1.000
_cell.length_b   1.000
_cell.length_c   1.000
_cell.angle_alpha   90.00
_cell.angle_beta   90.00
_cell.angle_gamma   90.00
#
_symmetry.space_group_name_H-M   'P 1'
#
loop_
_entity.id
_entity.type
_entity.pdbx_description
1 polymer ?
#
loop_
_entity_poly.entity_id
_entity_poly.type
_entity_poly.pdbx_seq_one_letter_code
_entity_poly.pdbx_strand_id
1 'polypeptide(L)'
;MTYTCKYCTKEFRKESTLTVHLCEAKRRYQQRDETGVQLGFKAYIRFYETTQGSARLKTYDDFATSPYYNAFVKFGRHLVAIRCINTASYTDWLLKNNKKLDYWCKDALYTEWLPDYLRREATQDALERALKEMQDYADAHPELQNGFRDYFRYGNANRIVYHISTGRISPWIVFNCAGGIEFLEGLDPGQTEIVLPWIDPDYWQQRFKDYLADTEWVKDILQKAGL
;
A
#
# COMPACT_ATOMS: atom_id res chain seq x y z
N MET A 1 -2.27 -31.61 40.14
CA MET A 1 -1.53 -30.59 39.35
C MET A 1 -2.52 -29.94 38.40
N THR A 2 -2.53 -28.61 38.32
CA THR A 2 -3.31 -27.85 37.33
C THR A 2 -2.35 -27.26 36.28
N TYR A 3 -2.81 -27.20 35.06
CA TYR A 3 -2.05 -26.68 33.89
C TYR A 3 -2.67 -25.34 33.50
N THR A 4 -1.93 -24.25 33.60
CA THR A 4 -2.46 -22.89 33.39
C THR A 4 -2.04 -22.35 32.03
N CYS A 5 -2.99 -21.79 31.27
CA CYS A 5 -2.66 -21.10 30.02
C CYS A 5 -1.94 -19.78 30.28
N LYS A 6 -0.74 -19.61 29.76
CA LYS A 6 0.07 -18.39 29.94
C LYS A 6 -0.53 -17.12 29.32
N TYR A 7 -1.52 -17.27 28.42
CA TYR A 7 -2.13 -16.15 27.72
C TYR A 7 -3.45 -15.67 28.33
N CYS A 8 -4.28 -16.59 28.86
CA CYS A 8 -5.60 -16.24 29.41
C CYS A 8 -5.80 -16.68 30.87
N THR A 9 -4.74 -17.23 31.48
CA THR A 9 -4.72 -17.69 32.90
C THR A 9 -5.72 -18.80 33.22
N LYS A 10 -6.47 -19.34 32.23
CA LYS A 10 -7.42 -20.43 32.44
C LYS A 10 -6.69 -21.70 32.86
N GLU A 11 -7.21 -22.39 33.88
CA GLU A 11 -6.66 -23.64 34.43
C GLU A 11 -7.31 -24.87 33.78
N PHE A 12 -6.53 -25.92 33.62
CA PHE A 12 -6.93 -27.19 33.03
C PHE A 12 -6.45 -28.34 33.92
N ARG A 13 -7.26 -29.39 34.00
CA ARG A 13 -6.91 -30.60 34.76
C ARG A 13 -5.96 -31.55 34.02
N LYS A 14 -5.89 -31.44 32.66
CA LYS A 14 -5.07 -32.29 31.82
C LYS A 14 -4.19 -31.42 30.91
N GLU A 15 -2.94 -31.79 30.76
CA GLU A 15 -2.00 -31.12 29.87
C GLU A 15 -2.45 -31.17 28.41
N SER A 16 -2.98 -32.31 27.96
CA SER A 16 -3.52 -32.47 26.60
C SER A 16 -4.64 -31.47 26.29
N THR A 17 -5.46 -31.11 27.29
CA THR A 17 -6.51 -30.10 27.11
C THR A 17 -5.91 -28.69 27.00
N LEU A 18 -4.85 -28.38 27.76
CA LEU A 18 -4.11 -27.13 27.60
C LEU A 18 -3.44 -27.02 26.23
N THR A 19 -2.85 -28.12 25.74
CA THR A 19 -2.15 -28.16 24.45
C THR A 19 -3.06 -27.76 23.28
N VAL A 20 -4.29 -28.30 23.26
CA VAL A 20 -5.27 -27.97 22.21
C VAL A 20 -6.07 -26.69 22.49
N HIS A 21 -5.90 -26.09 23.67
CA HIS A 21 -6.61 -24.88 24.04
C HIS A 21 -6.19 -23.69 23.18
N LEU A 22 -7.14 -23.09 22.49
CA LEU A 22 -6.96 -21.88 21.67
C LEU A 22 -7.89 -20.77 22.18
N CYS A 23 -7.37 -19.91 23.07
CA CYS A 23 -8.06 -18.70 23.49
C CYS A 23 -7.74 -17.53 22.57
N GLU A 24 -8.54 -16.47 22.66
CA GLU A 24 -8.37 -15.24 21.89
C GLU A 24 -6.96 -14.66 22.03
N ALA A 25 -6.46 -14.55 23.26
CA ALA A 25 -5.13 -14.04 23.53
C ALA A 25 -4.04 -14.90 22.85
N LYS A 26 -4.10 -16.26 22.98
CA LYS A 26 -3.15 -17.15 22.31
C LYS A 26 -3.20 -16.98 20.79
N ARG A 27 -4.39 -16.86 20.22
CA ARG A 27 -4.58 -16.64 18.76
C ARG A 27 -3.93 -15.35 18.31
N ARG A 28 -4.12 -14.23 19.03
CA ARG A 28 -3.51 -12.93 18.72
C ARG A 28 -1.98 -13.00 18.69
N TYR A 29 -1.38 -13.75 19.62
CA TYR A 29 0.08 -13.98 19.62
C TYR A 29 0.55 -14.88 18.48
N GLN A 30 -0.22 -15.91 18.13
CA GLN A 30 0.13 -16.80 17.01
C GLN A 30 0.08 -16.07 15.66
N GLN A 31 -0.79 -15.09 15.51
CA GLN A 31 -0.92 -14.27 14.30
C GLN A 31 0.04 -13.08 14.25
N ARG A 32 0.90 -12.93 15.27
CA ARG A 32 1.76 -11.75 15.43
C ARG A 32 2.57 -11.42 14.19
N ASP A 33 3.09 -12.42 13.50
CA ASP A 33 4.01 -12.24 12.36
C ASP A 33 3.27 -12.15 11.01
N GLU A 34 1.93 -12.20 11.00
CA GLU A 34 1.13 -11.94 9.81
C GLU A 34 1.30 -10.49 9.36
N THR A 35 1.59 -10.26 8.06
CA THR A 35 1.82 -8.91 7.51
C THR A 35 0.71 -7.93 7.85
N GLY A 36 -0.56 -8.33 7.75
CA GLY A 36 -1.70 -7.48 8.10
C GLY A 36 -1.75 -7.15 9.58
N VAL A 37 -1.35 -8.08 10.47
CA VAL A 37 -1.28 -7.83 11.92
C VAL A 37 -0.15 -6.85 12.24
N GLN A 38 1.01 -6.99 11.59
CA GLN A 38 2.14 -6.07 11.76
C GLN A 38 1.83 -4.65 11.26
N LEU A 39 1.14 -4.53 10.12
CA LEU A 39 0.67 -3.22 9.64
C LEU A 39 -0.38 -2.61 10.58
N GLY A 40 -1.30 -3.41 11.10
CA GLY A 40 -2.25 -2.98 12.12
C GLY A 40 -1.57 -2.52 13.41
N PHE A 41 -0.52 -3.20 13.84
CA PHE A 41 0.28 -2.81 15.01
C PHE A 41 1.02 -1.49 14.79
N LYS A 42 1.63 -1.28 13.62
CA LYS A 42 2.25 0.00 13.25
C LYS A 42 1.25 1.15 13.26
N ALA A 43 0.06 0.93 12.68
CA ALA A 43 -1.02 1.93 12.70
C ALA A 43 -1.52 2.22 14.12
N TYR A 44 -1.60 1.20 14.99
CA TYR A 44 -1.94 1.35 16.41
C TYR A 44 -0.92 2.22 17.15
N ILE A 45 0.38 1.98 16.98
CA ILE A 45 1.43 2.81 17.56
C ILE A 45 1.26 4.26 17.10
N ARG A 46 1.15 4.47 15.79
CA ARG A 46 1.03 5.81 15.21
C ARG A 46 -0.20 6.56 15.68
N PHE A 47 -1.33 5.87 15.82
CA PHE A 47 -2.55 6.43 16.38
C PHE A 47 -2.33 6.99 17.79
N TYR A 48 -1.71 6.22 18.68
CA TYR A 48 -1.49 6.63 20.07
C TYR A 48 -0.42 7.72 20.18
N GLU A 49 0.64 7.69 19.37
CA GLU A 49 1.63 8.77 19.30
C GLU A 49 0.99 10.11 18.93
N THR A 50 0.14 10.09 17.89
CA THR A 50 -0.48 11.30 17.34
C THR A 50 -1.60 11.84 18.23
N THR A 51 -2.42 10.97 18.82
CA THR A 51 -3.64 11.39 19.54
C THR A 51 -3.44 11.61 21.04
N GLN A 52 -2.46 10.93 21.64
CA GLN A 52 -2.25 10.98 23.09
C GLN A 52 -0.87 11.54 23.49
N GLY A 53 0.00 11.83 22.52
CA GLY A 53 1.35 12.31 22.81
C GLY A 53 2.11 11.34 23.71
N SER A 54 1.92 10.01 23.49
CA SER A 54 2.39 8.98 24.40
C SER A 54 3.91 8.99 24.55
N ALA A 55 4.38 9.38 25.71
CA ALA A 55 5.81 9.29 26.07
C ALA A 55 6.33 7.85 26.16
N ARG A 56 5.41 6.85 26.25
CA ARG A 56 5.73 5.43 26.31
C ARG A 56 5.44 4.76 24.98
N LEU A 57 6.47 4.14 24.39
CA LEU A 57 6.32 3.28 23.23
C LEU A 57 5.35 2.13 23.54
N LYS A 58 4.35 1.98 22.67
CA LYS A 58 3.39 0.87 22.75
C LYS A 58 4.07 -0.43 22.31
N THR A 59 3.90 -1.47 23.13
CA THR A 59 4.43 -2.81 22.83
C THR A 59 3.38 -3.65 22.10
N TYR A 60 3.79 -4.82 21.59
CA TYR A 60 2.84 -5.77 21.02
C TYR A 60 1.86 -6.30 22.09
N ASP A 61 2.28 -6.39 23.35
CA ASP A 61 1.43 -6.81 24.46
C ASP A 61 0.31 -5.79 24.72
N ASP A 62 0.65 -4.49 24.68
CA ASP A 62 -0.34 -3.41 24.76
C ASP A 62 -1.36 -3.51 23.62
N PHE A 63 -0.87 -3.81 22.41
CA PHE A 63 -1.72 -4.00 21.23
C PHE A 63 -2.60 -5.24 21.34
N ALA A 64 -2.01 -6.40 21.67
CA ALA A 64 -2.71 -7.68 21.75
C ALA A 64 -3.81 -7.69 22.82
N THR A 65 -3.67 -6.87 23.88
CA THR A 65 -4.68 -6.72 24.95
C THR A 65 -5.65 -5.56 24.71
N SER A 66 -5.40 -4.73 23.71
CA SER A 66 -6.24 -3.56 23.39
C SER A 66 -7.66 -3.97 22.97
N PRO A 67 -8.69 -3.22 23.41
CA PRO A 67 -10.05 -3.38 22.88
C PRO A 67 -10.13 -3.04 21.38
N TYR A 68 -9.19 -2.26 20.85
CA TYR A 68 -9.13 -1.87 19.43
C TYR A 68 -8.32 -2.82 18.55
N TYR A 69 -7.78 -3.93 19.11
CA TYR A 69 -6.98 -4.91 18.37
C TYR A 69 -7.62 -5.31 17.04
N ASN A 70 -8.88 -5.74 17.09
CA ASN A 70 -9.57 -6.24 15.89
C ASN A 70 -9.76 -5.14 14.83
N ALA A 71 -10.00 -3.90 15.24
CA ALA A 71 -10.15 -2.78 14.31
C ALA A 71 -8.84 -2.48 13.55
N PHE A 72 -7.72 -2.42 14.27
CA PHE A 72 -6.42 -2.20 13.65
C PHE A 72 -5.93 -3.39 12.83
N VAL A 73 -6.18 -4.64 13.25
CA VAL A 73 -5.86 -5.83 12.42
C VAL A 73 -6.69 -5.84 11.14
N LYS A 74 -7.98 -5.51 11.22
CA LYS A 74 -8.84 -5.37 10.04
C LYS A 74 -8.27 -4.31 9.09
N PHE A 75 -7.84 -3.16 9.62
CA PHE A 75 -7.21 -2.10 8.81
C PHE A 75 -5.89 -2.56 8.19
N GLY A 76 -5.00 -3.20 8.96
CA GLY A 76 -3.74 -3.71 8.42
C GLY A 76 -3.94 -4.75 7.30
N ARG A 77 -4.93 -5.64 7.44
CA ARG A 77 -5.31 -6.59 6.38
C ARG A 77 -5.91 -5.89 5.16
N HIS A 78 -6.68 -4.83 5.37
CA HIS A 78 -7.19 -3.99 4.29
C HIS A 78 -6.04 -3.33 3.52
N LEU A 79 -5.02 -2.77 4.21
CA LEU A 79 -3.83 -2.22 3.56
C LEU A 79 -3.09 -3.23 2.67
N VAL A 80 -3.02 -4.50 3.11
CA VAL A 80 -2.47 -5.60 2.29
C VAL A 80 -3.36 -5.87 1.08
N ALA A 81 -4.68 -5.97 1.29
CA ALA A 81 -5.65 -6.31 0.24
C ALA A 81 -5.66 -5.26 -0.89
N ILE A 82 -5.63 -3.96 -0.54
CA ILE A 82 -5.57 -2.87 -1.53
C ILE A 82 -4.15 -2.65 -2.08
N ARG A 83 -3.14 -3.36 -1.56
CA ARG A 83 -1.71 -3.14 -1.85
C ARG A 83 -1.34 -1.67 -1.70
N CYS A 84 -1.68 -1.07 -0.55
CA CYS A 84 -1.44 0.34 -0.26
C CYS A 84 0.02 0.74 -0.55
N ILE A 85 0.21 1.77 -1.39
CA ILE A 85 1.54 2.16 -1.87
C ILE A 85 2.43 2.81 -0.81
N ASN A 86 1.82 3.45 0.21
CA ASN A 86 2.54 3.98 1.37
C ASN A 86 1.64 3.94 2.62
N THR A 87 1.76 2.88 3.39
CA THR A 87 0.92 2.63 4.55
C THR A 87 1.09 3.66 5.67
N ALA A 88 2.30 4.17 5.85
CA ALA A 88 2.60 5.17 6.88
C ALA A 88 1.95 6.53 6.52
N SER A 89 2.18 7.02 5.31
CA SER A 89 1.60 8.28 4.83
C SER A 89 0.07 8.24 4.79
N TYR A 90 -0.52 7.10 4.37
CA TYR A 90 -1.97 6.95 4.38
C TYR A 90 -2.54 6.97 5.81
N THR A 91 -1.89 6.28 6.76
CA THR A 91 -2.28 6.31 8.18
C THR A 91 -2.21 7.73 8.75
N ASP A 92 -1.13 8.47 8.45
CA ASP A 92 -0.96 9.86 8.89
C ASP A 92 -2.04 10.78 8.32
N TRP A 93 -2.40 10.57 7.05
CA TRP A 93 -3.48 11.33 6.42
C TRP A 93 -4.85 11.05 7.08
N LEU A 94 -5.16 9.80 7.39
CA LEU A 94 -6.39 9.41 8.11
C LEU A 94 -6.47 10.11 9.48
N LEU A 95 -5.37 10.15 10.22
CA LEU A 95 -5.26 10.79 11.52
C LEU A 95 -5.41 12.31 11.40
N LYS A 96 -4.66 12.94 10.50
CA LYS A 96 -4.68 14.39 10.25
C LYS A 96 -6.08 14.89 9.87
N ASN A 97 -6.82 14.08 9.11
CA ASN A 97 -8.19 14.41 8.69
C ASN A 97 -9.26 13.92 9.66
N ASN A 98 -8.89 13.52 10.87
CA ASN A 98 -9.79 13.06 11.92
C ASN A 98 -10.78 11.97 11.45
N LYS A 99 -10.35 11.08 10.53
CA LYS A 99 -11.21 10.00 10.05
C LYS A 99 -11.39 8.98 11.18
N LYS A 100 -12.64 8.59 11.47
CA LYS A 100 -12.93 7.61 12.53
C LYS A 100 -12.40 6.23 12.14
N LEU A 101 -11.80 5.50 13.09
CA LEU A 101 -11.17 4.19 12.89
C LEU A 101 -12.09 3.17 12.19
N ASP A 102 -13.39 3.20 12.48
CA ASP A 102 -14.38 2.31 11.85
C ASP A 102 -14.50 2.48 10.33
N TYR A 103 -14.04 3.63 9.81
CA TYR A 103 -14.09 3.94 8.37
C TYR A 103 -12.77 3.71 7.64
N TRP A 104 -11.65 3.44 8.35
CA TRP A 104 -10.33 3.32 7.76
C TRP A 104 -10.20 2.22 6.69
N CYS A 105 -11.11 1.24 6.70
CA CYS A 105 -11.18 0.18 5.69
C CYS A 105 -12.11 0.51 4.50
N LYS A 106 -12.50 1.77 4.30
CA LYS A 106 -13.31 2.17 3.14
C LYS A 106 -12.41 2.54 1.97
N ASP A 107 -12.57 1.89 0.83
CA ASP A 107 -11.81 2.16 -0.40
C ASP A 107 -11.92 3.63 -0.83
N ALA A 108 -13.07 4.26 -0.60
CA ALA A 108 -13.28 5.67 -0.90
C ALA A 108 -12.28 6.60 -0.18
N LEU A 109 -11.81 6.26 1.03
CA LEU A 109 -10.80 7.06 1.73
C LEU A 109 -9.42 6.91 1.09
N TYR A 110 -9.09 5.72 0.60
CA TYR A 110 -7.85 5.51 -0.13
C TYR A 110 -7.87 6.27 -1.45
N THR A 111 -9.00 6.25 -2.16
CA THR A 111 -9.23 7.01 -3.39
C THR A 111 -9.16 8.53 -3.15
N GLU A 112 -9.65 9.03 -2.00
CA GLU A 112 -9.55 10.44 -1.61
C GLU A 112 -8.09 10.88 -1.32
N TRP A 113 -7.30 10.01 -0.69
CA TRP A 113 -5.91 10.29 -0.32
C TRP A 113 -4.93 10.21 -1.50
N LEU A 114 -5.12 9.25 -2.38
CA LEU A 114 -4.11 8.85 -3.36
C LEU A 114 -3.68 9.96 -4.33
N PRO A 115 -4.58 10.79 -4.94
CA PRO A 115 -4.15 11.84 -5.85
C PRO A 115 -3.22 12.86 -5.21
N ASP A 116 -3.54 13.27 -3.98
CA ASP A 116 -2.72 14.20 -3.21
C ASP A 116 -1.35 13.63 -2.87
N TYR A 117 -1.30 12.32 -2.57
CA TYR A 117 -0.04 11.64 -2.32
C TYR A 117 0.83 11.57 -3.57
N LEU A 118 0.28 11.14 -4.71
CA LEU A 118 1.01 11.03 -5.99
C LEU A 118 1.59 12.38 -6.44
N ARG A 119 0.88 13.47 -6.16
CA ARG A 119 1.34 14.84 -6.46
C ARG A 119 2.51 15.31 -5.62
N ARG A 120 2.74 14.70 -4.44
CA ARG A 120 3.74 15.16 -3.44
C ARG A 120 4.83 14.16 -3.14
N GLU A 121 4.70 12.92 -3.61
CA GLU A 121 5.71 11.91 -3.37
C GLU A 121 7.06 12.29 -3.99
N ALA A 122 8.15 11.78 -3.41
CA ALA A 122 9.46 11.96 -3.99
C ALA A 122 9.55 11.24 -5.33
N THR A 123 10.15 11.90 -6.33
CA THR A 123 10.30 11.38 -7.69
C THR A 123 11.01 10.03 -7.71
N GLN A 124 12.02 9.85 -6.86
CA GLN A 124 12.75 8.60 -6.72
C GLN A 124 11.83 7.45 -6.25
N ASP A 125 11.05 7.67 -5.17
CA ASP A 125 10.15 6.65 -4.62
C ASP A 125 9.08 6.25 -5.65
N ALA A 126 8.56 7.25 -6.39
CA ALA A 126 7.60 7.04 -7.46
C ALA A 126 8.16 6.15 -8.58
N LEU A 127 9.41 6.41 -8.98
CA LEU A 127 10.10 5.68 -10.04
C LEU A 127 10.44 4.25 -9.62
N GLU A 128 11.04 4.07 -8.43
CA GLU A 128 11.39 2.76 -7.88
C GLU A 128 10.17 1.86 -7.74
N ARG A 129 9.06 2.39 -7.19
CA ARG A 129 7.81 1.64 -7.05
C ARG A 129 7.28 1.20 -8.40
N ALA A 130 7.23 2.10 -9.39
CA ALA A 130 6.63 1.80 -10.67
C ALA A 130 7.50 0.80 -11.47
N LEU A 131 8.82 0.96 -11.50
CA LEU A 131 9.73 0.01 -12.14
C LEU A 131 9.64 -1.37 -11.49
N LYS A 132 9.54 -1.42 -10.15
CA LYS A 132 9.34 -2.68 -9.44
C LYS A 132 8.01 -3.35 -9.83
N GLU A 133 6.90 -2.61 -9.89
CA GLU A 133 5.60 -3.17 -10.29
C GLU A 133 5.63 -3.68 -11.74
N MET A 134 6.32 -2.97 -12.65
CA MET A 134 6.50 -3.42 -14.02
C MET A 134 7.35 -4.70 -14.09
N GLN A 135 8.40 -4.80 -13.29
CA GLN A 135 9.22 -6.01 -13.21
C GLN A 135 8.44 -7.19 -12.60
N ASP A 136 7.76 -6.99 -11.47
CA ASP A 136 6.93 -8.01 -10.81
C ASP A 136 5.83 -8.53 -11.78
N TYR A 137 5.29 -7.63 -12.62
CA TYR A 137 4.33 -8.01 -13.65
C TYR A 137 4.99 -8.85 -14.75
N ALA A 138 6.14 -8.43 -15.25
CA ALA A 138 6.87 -9.15 -16.31
C ALA A 138 7.32 -10.55 -15.84
N ASP A 139 7.77 -10.66 -14.59
CA ASP A 139 8.18 -11.96 -14.01
C ASP A 139 7.01 -12.96 -13.94
N ALA A 140 5.79 -12.45 -13.78
CA ALA A 140 4.56 -13.26 -13.79
C ALA A 140 4.01 -13.55 -15.20
N HIS A 141 4.55 -12.88 -16.25
CA HIS A 141 4.05 -12.95 -17.63
C HIS A 141 5.21 -13.22 -18.60
N PRO A 142 5.67 -14.48 -18.71
CA PRO A 142 6.82 -14.85 -19.53
C PRO A 142 6.63 -14.61 -21.05
N GLU A 143 5.40 -14.31 -21.49
CA GLU A 143 5.11 -13.85 -22.84
C GLU A 143 5.70 -12.48 -23.17
N LEU A 144 6.07 -11.69 -22.17
CA LEU A 144 6.77 -10.42 -22.33
C LEU A 144 8.26 -10.67 -22.56
N GLN A 145 8.67 -10.83 -23.84
CA GLN A 145 10.01 -11.29 -24.24
C GLN A 145 11.14 -10.35 -23.78
N ASN A 146 10.88 -9.04 -23.74
CA ASN A 146 11.85 -8.03 -23.27
C ASN A 146 11.59 -7.65 -21.79
N GLY A 147 10.86 -8.48 -21.04
CA GLY A 147 10.56 -8.26 -19.64
C GLY A 147 9.73 -6.99 -19.42
N PHE A 148 10.09 -6.17 -18.42
CA PHE A 148 9.34 -4.96 -18.07
C PHE A 148 9.32 -3.89 -19.16
N ARG A 149 10.22 -3.93 -20.16
CA ARG A 149 10.21 -3.02 -21.31
C ARG A 149 8.98 -3.18 -22.20
N ASP A 150 8.42 -4.38 -22.22
CA ASP A 150 7.21 -4.71 -22.98
C ASP A 150 5.92 -4.36 -22.23
N TYR A 151 6.04 -3.86 -21.00
CA TYR A 151 4.90 -3.67 -20.10
C TYR A 151 3.75 -2.86 -20.73
N PHE A 152 4.03 -1.67 -21.27
CA PHE A 152 3.01 -0.82 -21.86
C PHE A 152 2.53 -1.30 -23.23
N ARG A 153 3.40 -1.95 -24.02
CA ARG A 153 3.08 -2.36 -25.39
C ARG A 153 2.30 -3.66 -25.45
N TYR A 154 2.65 -4.62 -24.61
CA TYR A 154 2.11 -5.99 -24.68
C TYR A 154 1.42 -6.45 -23.40
N GLY A 155 1.48 -5.65 -22.33
CA GLY A 155 0.76 -5.91 -21.11
C GLY A 155 -0.76 -5.79 -21.27
N ASN A 156 -1.51 -6.48 -20.44
CA ASN A 156 -2.96 -6.39 -20.43
C ASN A 156 -3.44 -4.97 -20.08
N ALA A 157 -4.13 -4.29 -21.02
CA ALA A 157 -4.55 -2.90 -20.88
C ALA A 157 -5.38 -2.64 -19.61
N ASN A 158 -6.36 -3.48 -19.28
CA ASN A 158 -7.17 -3.32 -18.08
C ASN A 158 -6.33 -3.44 -16.79
N ARG A 159 -5.30 -4.29 -16.83
CA ARG A 159 -4.38 -4.43 -15.71
C ARG A 159 -3.50 -3.21 -15.54
N ILE A 160 -3.00 -2.64 -16.63
CA ILE A 160 -2.20 -1.40 -16.61
C ILE A 160 -3.04 -0.23 -16.13
N VAL A 161 -4.28 -0.07 -16.64
CA VAL A 161 -5.27 0.90 -16.15
C VAL A 161 -5.47 0.77 -14.64
N TYR A 162 -5.64 -0.45 -14.14
CA TYR A 162 -5.76 -0.71 -12.70
C TYR A 162 -4.48 -0.33 -11.93
N HIS A 163 -3.29 -0.58 -12.48
CA HIS A 163 -2.03 -0.21 -11.83
C HIS A 163 -1.85 1.32 -11.79
N ILE A 164 -2.26 2.04 -12.82
CA ILE A 164 -2.26 3.52 -12.84
C ILE A 164 -3.26 4.04 -11.80
N SER A 165 -4.52 3.61 -11.86
CA SER A 165 -5.60 4.09 -10.99
C SER A 165 -5.41 3.74 -9.51
N THR A 166 -4.51 2.84 -9.18
CA THR A 166 -4.13 2.48 -7.80
C THR A 166 -2.78 3.06 -7.37
N GLY A 167 -2.16 3.90 -8.21
CA GLY A 167 -0.90 4.59 -7.92
C GLY A 167 0.35 3.70 -7.99
N ARG A 168 0.23 2.44 -8.45
CA ARG A 168 1.39 1.52 -8.57
C ARG A 168 2.31 1.93 -9.71
N ILE A 169 1.72 2.35 -10.82
CA ILE A 169 2.43 2.99 -11.92
C ILE A 169 2.29 4.49 -11.78
N SER A 170 3.43 5.17 -11.68
CA SER A 170 3.48 6.61 -11.47
C SER A 170 3.34 7.39 -12.76
N PRO A 171 2.69 8.55 -12.76
CA PRO A 171 2.69 9.50 -13.87
C PRO A 171 4.10 9.89 -14.33
N TRP A 172 5.09 9.89 -13.44
CA TRP A 172 6.49 10.11 -13.80
C TRP A 172 7.00 9.13 -14.87
N ILE A 173 6.55 7.86 -14.85
CA ILE A 173 6.90 6.90 -15.91
C ILE A 173 5.98 7.05 -17.11
N VAL A 174 4.67 7.07 -16.89
CA VAL A 174 3.68 7.05 -17.97
C VAL A 174 3.91 8.16 -18.99
N PHE A 175 4.22 9.38 -18.52
CA PHE A 175 4.42 10.54 -19.40
C PHE A 175 5.85 10.75 -19.88
N ASN A 176 6.84 10.04 -19.35
CA ASN A 176 8.25 10.24 -19.70
C ASN A 176 8.86 9.06 -20.45
N CYS A 177 8.08 8.03 -20.85
CA CYS A 177 8.52 7.00 -21.77
C CYS A 177 7.56 6.88 -22.97
N ALA A 178 8.13 6.55 -24.14
CA ALA A 178 7.37 6.45 -25.38
C ALA A 178 6.22 5.43 -25.28
N GLY A 179 6.49 4.24 -24.73
CA GLY A 179 5.47 3.20 -24.56
C GLY A 179 4.30 3.61 -23.66
N GLY A 180 4.56 4.42 -22.62
CA GLY A 180 3.51 4.95 -21.75
C GLY A 180 2.60 5.94 -22.47
N ILE A 181 3.18 6.83 -23.30
CA ILE A 181 2.40 7.78 -24.12
C ILE A 181 1.56 7.03 -25.15
N GLU A 182 2.17 6.11 -25.92
CA GLU A 182 1.48 5.25 -26.89
C GLU A 182 0.32 4.48 -26.22
N PHE A 183 0.54 3.98 -25.01
CA PHE A 183 -0.50 3.28 -24.22
C PHE A 183 -1.69 4.20 -23.91
N LEU A 184 -1.44 5.43 -23.44
CA LEU A 184 -2.51 6.40 -23.14
C LEU A 184 -3.33 6.77 -24.37
N GLU A 185 -2.66 6.96 -25.53
CA GLU A 185 -3.31 7.28 -26.81
C GLU A 185 -4.18 6.12 -27.32
N GLY A 186 -3.84 4.88 -26.97
CA GLY A 186 -4.58 3.67 -27.33
C GLY A 186 -5.74 3.30 -26.42
N LEU A 187 -5.99 4.04 -25.31
CA LEU A 187 -7.08 3.75 -24.39
C LEU A 187 -8.46 4.01 -25.01
N ASP A 188 -9.42 3.12 -24.69
CA ASP A 188 -10.81 3.40 -24.98
C ASP A 188 -11.39 4.49 -24.04
N PRO A 189 -12.58 5.06 -24.37
CA PRO A 189 -13.17 6.12 -23.56
C PRO A 189 -13.41 5.72 -22.09
N GLY A 190 -13.82 4.48 -21.82
CA GLY A 190 -14.06 3.99 -20.46
C GLY A 190 -12.75 3.83 -19.67
N GLN A 191 -11.70 3.33 -20.29
CA GLN A 191 -10.38 3.24 -19.69
C GLN A 191 -9.79 4.61 -19.40
N THR A 192 -9.97 5.56 -20.33
CA THR A 192 -9.54 6.95 -20.17
C THR A 192 -10.24 7.60 -18.97
N GLU A 193 -11.56 7.45 -18.83
CA GLU A 193 -12.31 7.97 -17.69
C GLU A 193 -11.79 7.42 -16.35
N ILE A 194 -11.37 6.16 -16.32
CA ILE A 194 -10.80 5.55 -15.10
C ILE A 194 -9.46 6.16 -14.72
N VAL A 195 -8.56 6.44 -15.67
CA VAL A 195 -7.19 6.88 -15.35
C VAL A 195 -7.03 8.38 -15.20
N LEU A 196 -7.85 9.20 -15.89
CA LEU A 196 -7.74 10.66 -15.89
C LEU A 196 -7.66 11.30 -14.50
N PRO A 197 -8.44 10.88 -13.48
CA PRO A 197 -8.35 11.47 -12.15
C PRO A 197 -6.96 11.33 -11.50
N TRP A 198 -6.18 10.33 -11.92
CA TRP A 198 -4.87 10.00 -11.35
C TRP A 198 -3.71 10.61 -12.13
N ILE A 199 -3.91 10.80 -13.43
CA ILE A 199 -2.87 11.25 -14.37
C ILE A 199 -3.20 12.58 -15.04
N ASP A 200 -4.11 13.41 -14.48
CA ASP A 200 -4.50 14.73 -15.01
C ASP A 200 -3.38 15.36 -15.88
N PRO A 201 -3.50 15.34 -17.22
CA PRO A 201 -2.39 15.72 -18.10
C PRO A 201 -1.95 17.17 -17.91
N ASP A 202 -2.91 18.10 -17.66
CA ASP A 202 -2.60 19.52 -17.49
C ASP A 202 -1.76 19.75 -16.24
N TYR A 203 -2.15 19.11 -15.13
CA TYR A 203 -1.38 19.16 -13.89
C TYR A 203 0.03 18.60 -14.09
N TRP A 204 0.16 17.39 -14.67
CA TRP A 204 1.45 16.73 -14.78
C TRP A 204 2.38 17.41 -15.79
N GLN A 205 1.87 17.95 -16.91
CA GLN A 205 2.69 18.73 -17.83
C GLN A 205 3.26 19.98 -17.15
N GLN A 206 2.47 20.67 -16.31
CA GLN A 206 2.96 21.81 -15.55
C GLN A 206 3.98 21.34 -14.49
N ARG A 207 3.71 20.25 -13.79
CA ARG A 207 4.63 19.64 -12.81
C ARG A 207 6.00 19.36 -13.42
N PHE A 208 6.06 18.78 -14.61
CA PHE A 208 7.32 18.47 -15.29
C PHE A 208 8.11 19.71 -15.69
N LYS A 209 7.44 20.80 -16.03
CA LYS A 209 8.08 22.09 -16.31
C LYS A 209 8.64 22.72 -15.03
N ASP A 210 7.90 22.67 -13.94
CA ASP A 210 8.30 23.25 -12.66
C ASP A 210 9.47 22.46 -12.02
N TYR A 211 9.58 21.16 -12.29
CA TYR A 211 10.62 20.24 -11.79
C TYR A 211 11.45 19.66 -12.91
N LEU A 212 12.04 20.55 -13.74
CA LEU A 212 12.78 20.17 -14.94
C LEU A 212 13.96 19.22 -14.65
N ALA A 213 14.71 19.46 -13.58
CA ALA A 213 15.83 18.60 -13.19
C ALA A 213 15.39 17.17 -12.86
N ASP A 214 14.28 17.01 -12.13
CA ASP A 214 13.71 15.69 -11.83
C ASP A 214 13.21 15.02 -13.11
N THR A 215 12.59 15.80 -14.00
CA THR A 215 12.05 15.29 -15.27
C THR A 215 13.16 14.76 -16.18
N GLU A 216 14.27 15.49 -16.30
CA GLU A 216 15.41 15.05 -17.07
C GLU A 216 16.12 13.85 -16.46
N TRP A 217 16.24 13.83 -15.13
CA TRP A 217 16.74 12.68 -14.41
C TRP A 217 15.89 11.42 -14.64
N VAL A 218 14.57 11.55 -14.58
CA VAL A 218 13.63 10.43 -14.88
C VAL A 218 13.83 9.93 -16.30
N LYS A 219 13.87 10.83 -17.29
CA LYS A 219 14.08 10.46 -18.70
C LYS A 219 15.40 9.72 -18.91
N ASP A 220 16.49 10.17 -18.28
CA ASP A 220 17.80 9.51 -18.35
C ASP A 220 17.74 8.08 -17.77
N ILE A 221 17.08 7.91 -16.61
CA ILE A 221 16.89 6.58 -16.01
C ILE A 221 16.05 5.65 -16.90
N LEU A 222 14.93 6.16 -17.44
CA LEU A 222 14.05 5.37 -18.30
C LEU A 222 14.77 4.97 -19.60
N GLN A 223 15.51 5.89 -20.22
CA GLN A 223 16.32 5.60 -21.40
C GLN A 223 17.39 4.54 -21.12
N LYS A 224 18.10 4.63 -19.98
CA LYS A 224 19.09 3.61 -19.57
C LYS A 224 18.44 2.26 -19.29
N ALA A 225 17.20 2.26 -18.81
CA ALA A 225 16.40 1.04 -18.61
C ALA A 225 15.85 0.46 -19.92
N GLY A 226 15.88 1.24 -21.04
CA GLY A 226 15.38 0.84 -22.35
C GLY A 226 13.87 1.01 -22.52
N LEU A 227 13.28 1.96 -21.78
CA LEU A 227 11.88 2.38 -21.87
C LEU A 227 11.70 3.63 -22.73
#